data_fa6654ef909dff11b309cbe53e8b6f1e
#
_entry.id   fa6654ef909dff11b309cbe53e8b6f1e
#
_cell.length_a   1.000
_cell.length_b   1.000
_cell.length_c   1.000
_cell.angle_alpha   90.00
_cell.angle_beta   90.00
_cell.angle_gamma   90.00
#
_symmetry.space_group_name_H-M   'P 1'
#
loop_
_entity.id
_entity.type
_entity.pdbx_description
1 polymer ?
#
loop_
_entity_poly.entity_id
_entity_poly.type
_entity_poly.pdbx_seq_one_letter_code
_entity_poly.pdbx_strand_id
1 'polypeptide(L)'
;MKKYCKLFMLMLLVFSYSYAGIMPETEWAKRKLKGKVKSMVKTEYGYENSGKIKFTSLVKTEFNENGYVARESFTRDEVEYKIVQYQFDKNGFIAKRIEEVPQKSLNNYKYSYKYSKDGNLVEKSELLERAKGYYPMYDIITYNKLGKEINELKYVEGKLEGDVSTFYNERGDAIEVKNNRNPDYPYILIYYDYHKNGGYEKTVDGHGRRSFVLIDKNGFQKELAYILFFGSKNPVVQLDTYVKNVNEKRDKYGNITEFTSISYDVLENNKANAEDIYKQLKEQKIKKIGISGKVEITYEYYD
;
A
#
# COMPACT_ATOMS: atom_id res chain seq x y z
N MET A 1 -40.59 -34.72 14.91
CA MET A 1 -39.62 -34.67 13.78
C MET A 1 -39.33 -33.26 13.27
N LYS A 2 -40.24 -32.36 13.02
CA LYS A 2 -39.98 -31.00 12.47
C LYS A 2 -39.09 -30.10 13.36
N LYS A 3 -39.10 -30.22 14.69
CA LYS A 3 -38.27 -29.44 15.62
C LYS A 3 -36.77 -29.83 15.57
N TYR A 4 -36.49 -31.11 15.43
CA TYR A 4 -35.09 -31.61 15.37
C TYR A 4 -34.42 -31.31 14.04
N CYS A 5 -35.20 -31.24 12.94
CA CYS A 5 -34.66 -30.87 11.62
C CYS A 5 -34.20 -29.42 11.57
N LYS A 6 -34.91 -28.48 12.25
CA LYS A 6 -34.51 -27.07 12.36
C LYS A 6 -33.24 -26.89 13.21
N LEU A 7 -33.13 -27.67 14.33
CA LEU A 7 -31.96 -27.61 15.20
C LEU A 7 -30.71 -28.16 14.48
N PHE A 8 -30.89 -29.25 13.72
CA PHE A 8 -29.80 -29.83 12.91
C PHE A 8 -29.37 -28.93 11.77
N MET A 9 -30.29 -28.22 11.11
CA MET A 9 -29.98 -27.21 10.09
C MET A 9 -29.28 -25.99 10.69
N LEU A 10 -29.68 -25.56 11.91
CA LEU A 10 -28.98 -24.47 12.62
C LEU A 10 -27.58 -24.87 13.06
N MET A 11 -27.35 -26.11 13.52
CA MET A 11 -26.04 -26.63 13.81
C MET A 11 -25.15 -26.73 12.54
N LEU A 12 -25.70 -27.19 11.41
CA LEU A 12 -24.96 -27.22 10.15
C LEU A 12 -24.54 -25.82 9.67
N LEU A 13 -25.42 -24.82 9.86
CA LEU A 13 -25.07 -23.42 9.56
C LEU A 13 -24.00 -22.87 10.51
N VAL A 14 -24.04 -23.21 11.80
CA VAL A 14 -23.01 -22.79 12.77
C VAL A 14 -21.68 -23.50 12.48
N PHE A 15 -21.68 -24.77 12.07
CA PHE A 15 -20.46 -25.47 11.68
C PHE A 15 -19.88 -25.01 10.35
N SER A 16 -20.69 -24.50 9.42
CA SER A 16 -20.17 -23.92 8.17
C SER A 16 -19.54 -22.54 8.37
N TYR A 17 -19.88 -21.79 9.43
CA TYR A 17 -19.22 -20.54 9.79
C TYR A 17 -17.90 -20.73 10.59
N SER A 18 -17.65 -21.89 11.16
CA SER A 18 -16.47 -22.14 11.99
C SER A 18 -15.20 -22.56 11.22
N TYR A 19 -15.28 -22.70 9.90
CA TYR A 19 -14.12 -23.02 9.04
C TYR A 19 -13.71 -21.88 8.08
N ALA A 20 -14.28 -20.69 8.22
CA ALA A 20 -13.78 -19.54 7.50
C ALA A 20 -12.49 -19.06 8.17
N GLY A 21 -11.37 -19.70 7.84
CA GLY A 21 -10.05 -19.15 8.07
C GLY A 21 -10.01 -17.70 7.58
N ILE A 22 -9.19 -16.84 8.18
CA ILE A 22 -9.07 -15.43 7.77
C ILE A 22 -8.76 -15.41 6.29
N MET A 23 -9.74 -15.07 5.47
CA MET A 23 -9.55 -14.87 4.03
C MET A 23 -8.69 -13.62 3.84
N PRO A 24 -7.75 -13.63 2.89
CA PRO A 24 -6.99 -12.43 2.61
C PRO A 24 -7.94 -11.30 2.19
N GLU A 25 -7.67 -10.09 2.68
CA GLU A 25 -8.43 -8.91 2.28
C GLU A 25 -8.31 -8.71 0.77
N THR A 26 -9.46 -8.52 0.11
CA THR A 26 -9.48 -8.32 -1.35
C THR A 26 -8.86 -6.99 -1.72
N GLU A 27 -8.35 -6.86 -2.95
CA GLU A 27 -7.84 -5.59 -3.44
C GLU A 27 -8.94 -4.52 -3.56
N TRP A 28 -10.20 -4.92 -3.80
CA TRP A 28 -11.31 -3.98 -3.72
C TRP A 28 -11.43 -3.35 -2.33
N ALA A 29 -11.32 -4.15 -1.27
CA ALA A 29 -11.38 -3.66 0.10
C ALA A 29 -10.15 -2.80 0.45
N LYS A 30 -8.94 -3.25 0.14
CA LYS A 30 -7.69 -2.51 0.38
C LYS A 30 -7.69 -1.14 -0.31
N ARG A 31 -8.17 -1.09 -1.56
CA ARG A 31 -8.27 0.14 -2.35
C ARG A 31 -9.55 0.93 -2.07
N LYS A 32 -10.41 0.43 -1.16
CA LYS A 32 -11.73 1.01 -0.82
C LYS A 32 -12.62 1.22 -2.03
N LEU A 33 -12.51 0.34 -3.03
CA LEU A 33 -13.33 0.38 -4.24
C LEU A 33 -14.77 0.00 -3.93
N LYS A 34 -15.70 0.68 -4.57
CA LYS A 34 -17.14 0.43 -4.43
C LYS A 34 -17.67 -0.15 -5.73
N GLY A 35 -18.63 -1.06 -5.61
CA GLY A 35 -19.13 -1.87 -6.73
C GLY A 35 -18.18 -3.03 -7.05
N LYS A 36 -18.61 -3.91 -7.95
CA LYS A 36 -17.79 -5.03 -8.43
C LYS A 36 -16.92 -4.58 -9.58
N VAL A 37 -15.77 -3.96 -9.29
CA VAL A 37 -14.85 -3.45 -10.31
C VAL A 37 -14.18 -4.60 -11.05
N LYS A 38 -14.35 -4.68 -12.37
CA LYS A 38 -13.74 -5.66 -13.26
C LYS A 38 -12.35 -5.22 -13.70
N SER A 39 -12.22 -3.96 -14.07
CA SER A 39 -10.93 -3.37 -14.40
C SER A 39 -10.85 -1.91 -13.99
N MET A 40 -9.62 -1.44 -13.79
CA MET A 40 -9.28 -0.06 -13.49
C MET A 40 -8.09 0.35 -14.34
N VAL A 41 -8.19 1.47 -15.03
CA VAL A 41 -7.06 2.11 -15.73
C VAL A 41 -6.78 3.43 -15.04
N LYS A 42 -5.60 3.53 -14.43
CA LYS A 42 -5.10 4.73 -13.78
C LYS A 42 -4.05 5.37 -14.67
N THR A 43 -4.27 6.60 -15.11
CA THR A 43 -3.33 7.42 -15.87
C THR A 43 -2.82 8.54 -14.98
N GLU A 44 -1.51 8.66 -14.85
CA GLU A 44 -0.83 9.71 -14.11
C GLU A 44 -0.03 10.58 -15.08
N TYR A 45 -0.26 11.88 -15.03
CA TYR A 45 0.48 12.88 -15.76
C TYR A 45 1.38 13.63 -14.78
N GLY A 46 2.70 13.57 -14.98
CA GLY A 46 3.66 14.43 -14.28
C GLY A 46 3.93 15.69 -15.08
N TYR A 47 4.03 16.83 -14.40
CA TYR A 47 4.26 18.13 -15.05
C TYR A 47 5.60 18.71 -14.64
N GLU A 48 6.22 19.46 -15.55
CA GLU A 48 7.31 20.38 -15.27
C GLU A 48 6.76 21.67 -14.66
N ASN A 49 7.60 22.50 -14.06
CA ASN A 49 7.23 23.82 -13.56
C ASN A 49 6.70 24.75 -14.67
N SER A 50 7.04 24.49 -15.91
CA SER A 50 6.52 25.16 -17.11
C SER A 50 5.06 24.82 -17.44
N GLY A 51 4.47 23.82 -16.78
CA GLY A 51 3.15 23.27 -17.07
C GLY A 51 3.11 22.27 -18.23
N LYS A 52 4.26 21.92 -18.81
CA LYS A 52 4.34 20.86 -19.83
C LYS A 52 4.31 19.48 -19.18
N ILE A 53 3.72 18.50 -19.86
CA ILE A 53 3.76 17.11 -19.43
C ILE A 53 5.21 16.62 -19.52
N LYS A 54 5.73 16.14 -18.38
CA LYS A 54 7.06 15.57 -18.25
C LYS A 54 7.07 14.07 -18.54
N PHE A 55 6.04 13.37 -18.08
CA PHE A 55 5.84 11.94 -18.33
C PHE A 55 4.36 11.58 -18.20
N THR A 56 3.99 10.48 -18.82
CA THR A 56 2.69 9.81 -18.63
C THR A 56 2.96 8.40 -18.14
N SER A 57 2.28 8.00 -17.07
CA SER A 57 2.31 6.63 -16.56
C SER A 57 0.90 6.06 -16.53
N LEU A 58 0.74 4.84 -17.05
CA LEU A 58 -0.53 4.14 -17.07
C LEU A 58 -0.37 2.80 -16.35
N VAL A 59 -1.30 2.53 -15.43
CA VAL A 59 -1.44 1.24 -14.76
C VAL A 59 -2.83 0.70 -15.04
N LYS A 60 -2.89 -0.42 -15.76
CA LYS A 60 -4.13 -1.18 -15.94
C LYS A 60 -4.14 -2.32 -14.93
N THR A 61 -5.17 -2.38 -14.09
CA THR A 61 -5.41 -3.46 -13.13
C THR A 61 -6.68 -4.20 -13.52
N GLU A 62 -6.60 -5.51 -13.65
CA GLU A 62 -7.72 -6.41 -13.91
C GLU A 62 -7.99 -7.24 -12.64
N PHE A 63 -9.24 -7.30 -12.22
CA PHE A 63 -9.67 -8.03 -11.04
C PHE A 63 -10.43 -9.30 -11.45
N ASN A 64 -10.36 -10.34 -10.62
CA ASN A 64 -11.29 -11.45 -10.72
C ASN A 64 -12.62 -11.13 -10.04
N GLU A 65 -13.64 -11.97 -10.20
CA GLU A 65 -14.99 -11.77 -9.65
C GLU A 65 -15.03 -11.70 -8.09
N ASN A 66 -13.99 -12.18 -7.44
CA ASN A 66 -13.82 -12.12 -5.98
C ASN A 66 -13.10 -10.86 -5.50
N GLY A 67 -12.69 -9.95 -6.42
CA GLY A 67 -12.04 -8.69 -6.08
C GLY A 67 -10.54 -8.78 -5.83
N TYR A 68 -9.89 -9.86 -6.21
CA TYR A 68 -8.43 -9.97 -6.19
C TYR A 68 -7.84 -9.55 -7.54
N VAL A 69 -6.66 -8.93 -7.53
CA VAL A 69 -5.96 -8.58 -8.76
C VAL A 69 -5.54 -9.83 -9.50
N ALA A 70 -6.02 -9.99 -10.73
CA ALA A 70 -5.63 -11.08 -11.62
C ALA A 70 -4.42 -10.69 -12.49
N ARG A 71 -4.37 -9.42 -12.94
CA ARG A 71 -3.29 -8.92 -13.80
C ARG A 71 -3.11 -7.43 -13.61
N GLU A 72 -1.86 -6.98 -13.69
CA GLU A 72 -1.51 -5.57 -13.81
C GLU A 72 -0.54 -5.38 -14.97
N SER A 73 -0.71 -4.31 -15.75
CA SER A 73 0.27 -3.86 -16.72
C SER A 73 0.65 -2.41 -16.47
N PHE A 74 1.91 -2.10 -16.69
CA PHE A 74 2.53 -0.82 -16.38
C PHE A 74 3.15 -0.26 -17.65
N THR A 75 2.69 0.92 -18.04
CA THR A 75 3.16 1.64 -19.24
C THR A 75 3.70 2.99 -18.81
N ARG A 76 4.79 3.43 -19.41
CA ARG A 76 5.34 4.78 -19.24
C ARG A 76 5.68 5.35 -20.60
N ASP A 77 5.18 6.54 -20.87
CA ASP A 77 5.38 7.24 -22.14
C ASP A 77 5.09 6.32 -23.34
N GLU A 78 3.92 5.63 -23.28
CA GLU A 78 3.41 4.66 -24.26
C GLU A 78 4.18 3.32 -24.36
N VAL A 79 5.22 3.13 -23.58
CA VAL A 79 6.00 1.88 -23.57
C VAL A 79 5.58 1.02 -22.37
N GLU A 80 5.05 -0.19 -22.64
CA GLU A 80 4.80 -1.20 -21.60
C GLU A 80 6.15 -1.74 -21.11
N TYR A 81 6.43 -1.56 -19.81
CA TYR A 81 7.70 -1.95 -19.22
C TYR A 81 7.60 -3.06 -18.19
N LYS A 82 6.38 -3.42 -17.76
CA LYS A 82 6.16 -4.48 -16.79
C LYS A 82 4.74 -5.02 -16.86
N ILE A 83 4.61 -6.34 -16.74
CA ILE A 83 3.36 -7.06 -16.57
C ILE A 83 3.47 -7.92 -15.32
N VAL A 84 2.41 -7.97 -14.51
CA VAL A 84 2.31 -8.85 -13.34
C VAL A 84 1.03 -9.66 -13.47
N GLN A 85 1.13 -10.98 -13.31
CA GLN A 85 -0.01 -11.89 -13.31
C GLN A 85 -0.05 -12.68 -12.00
N TYR A 86 -1.25 -12.91 -11.49
CA TYR A 86 -1.47 -13.62 -10.23
C TYR A 86 -2.32 -14.86 -10.46
N GLN A 87 -1.92 -15.97 -9.84
CA GLN A 87 -2.70 -17.20 -9.76
C GLN A 87 -3.05 -17.43 -8.30
N PHE A 88 -4.27 -17.86 -8.04
CA PHE A 88 -4.80 -18.06 -6.69
C PHE A 88 -5.04 -19.53 -6.42
N ASP A 89 -4.89 -19.91 -5.17
CA ASP A 89 -5.32 -21.22 -4.70
C ASP A 89 -6.86 -21.26 -4.47
N LYS A 90 -7.37 -22.42 -4.09
CA LYS A 90 -8.80 -22.62 -3.81
C LYS A 90 -9.33 -21.80 -2.62
N ASN A 91 -8.45 -21.27 -1.79
CA ASN A 91 -8.77 -20.46 -0.61
C ASN A 91 -8.67 -18.95 -0.90
N GLY A 92 -8.36 -18.54 -2.14
CA GLY A 92 -8.21 -17.14 -2.53
C GLY A 92 -6.85 -16.52 -2.20
N PHE A 93 -5.86 -17.30 -1.76
CA PHE A 93 -4.50 -16.83 -1.57
C PHE A 93 -3.70 -16.89 -2.86
N ILE A 94 -2.75 -15.98 -3.03
CA ILE A 94 -1.86 -15.98 -4.19
C ILE A 94 -0.98 -17.23 -4.12
N ALA A 95 -1.16 -18.15 -5.08
CA ALA A 95 -0.30 -19.33 -5.20
C ALA A 95 0.95 -19.03 -6.03
N LYS A 96 0.82 -18.15 -7.03
CA LYS A 96 1.92 -17.76 -7.91
C LYS A 96 1.76 -16.31 -8.37
N ARG A 97 2.89 -15.60 -8.48
CA ARG A 97 3.01 -14.30 -9.14
C ARG A 97 4.06 -14.42 -10.24
N ILE A 98 3.72 -13.98 -11.44
CA ILE A 98 4.62 -13.93 -12.58
C ILE A 98 4.83 -12.46 -12.89
N GLU A 99 6.08 -12.02 -12.89
CA GLU A 99 6.46 -10.66 -13.23
C GLU A 99 7.35 -10.69 -14.47
N GLU A 100 6.84 -10.13 -15.55
CA GLU A 100 7.52 -10.02 -16.83
C GLU A 100 7.96 -8.57 -17.03
N VAL A 101 9.25 -8.40 -17.27
CA VAL A 101 9.83 -7.14 -17.73
C VAL A 101 10.27 -7.36 -19.17
N PRO A 102 9.56 -6.80 -20.16
CA PRO A 102 9.88 -7.01 -21.57
C PRO A 102 11.35 -6.79 -21.88
N GLN A 103 11.96 -7.70 -22.63
CA GLN A 103 13.37 -7.71 -23.03
C GLN A 103 14.42 -7.83 -21.89
N LYS A 104 13.99 -7.99 -20.62
CA LYS A 104 14.93 -8.06 -19.49
C LYS A 104 14.83 -9.33 -18.68
N SER A 105 13.69 -9.62 -18.09
CA SER A 105 13.58 -10.74 -17.15
C SER A 105 12.15 -11.27 -17.00
N LEU A 106 12.07 -12.55 -16.66
CA LEU A 106 10.88 -13.21 -16.18
C LEU A 106 11.14 -13.67 -14.75
N ASN A 107 10.42 -13.10 -13.79
CA ASN A 107 10.48 -13.49 -12.38
C ASN A 107 9.24 -14.31 -12.04
N ASN A 108 9.45 -15.49 -11.47
CA ASN A 108 8.38 -16.32 -10.94
C ASN A 108 8.47 -16.34 -9.43
N TYR A 109 7.37 -15.99 -8.77
CA TYR A 109 7.24 -16.07 -7.32
C TYR A 109 6.28 -17.20 -6.97
N LYS A 110 6.71 -18.12 -6.13
CA LYS A 110 5.86 -19.17 -5.58
C LYS A 110 5.57 -18.89 -4.12
N TYR A 111 4.35 -19.17 -3.72
CA TYR A 111 3.87 -18.90 -2.37
C TYR A 111 3.48 -20.20 -1.69
N SER A 112 3.78 -20.31 -0.40
CA SER A 112 3.24 -21.36 0.45
C SER A 112 2.72 -20.77 1.76
N TYR A 113 1.75 -21.44 2.37
CA TYR A 113 1.01 -20.94 3.52
C TYR A 113 0.92 -22.01 4.61
N LYS A 114 1.11 -21.60 5.88
CA LYS A 114 0.84 -22.45 7.03
C LYS A 114 -0.32 -21.87 7.84
N TYR A 115 -1.16 -22.75 8.33
CA TYR A 115 -2.34 -22.38 9.09
C TYR A 115 -2.26 -22.96 10.50
N SER A 116 -2.84 -22.26 11.48
CA SER A 116 -3.05 -22.78 12.83
C SER A 116 -4.12 -23.88 12.82
N LYS A 117 -4.26 -24.57 13.95
CA LYS A 117 -5.34 -25.57 14.14
C LYS A 117 -6.74 -24.97 13.97
N ASP A 118 -6.89 -23.67 14.23
CA ASP A 118 -8.13 -22.92 14.11
C ASP A 118 -8.35 -22.32 12.69
N GLY A 119 -7.50 -22.71 11.72
CA GLY A 119 -7.61 -22.28 10.32
C GLY A 119 -7.10 -20.86 10.03
N ASN A 120 -6.49 -20.17 11.00
CA ASN A 120 -5.93 -18.85 10.78
C ASN A 120 -4.56 -18.94 10.09
N LEU A 121 -4.30 -18.05 9.12
CA LEU A 121 -2.98 -17.93 8.51
C LEU A 121 -1.96 -17.49 9.56
N VAL A 122 -0.89 -18.27 9.73
CA VAL A 122 0.18 -17.98 10.68
C VAL A 122 1.51 -17.67 10.00
N GLU A 123 1.72 -18.21 8.80
CA GLU A 123 2.96 -18.00 8.05
C GLU A 123 2.69 -18.02 6.55
N LYS A 124 3.34 -17.12 5.81
CA LYS A 124 3.44 -17.10 4.36
C LYS A 124 4.91 -17.16 3.99
N SER A 125 5.28 -18.02 3.05
CA SER A 125 6.60 -18.01 2.43
C SER A 125 6.48 -17.58 0.97
N GLU A 126 7.40 -16.75 0.52
CA GLU A 126 7.52 -16.30 -0.87
C GLU A 126 8.90 -16.71 -1.39
N LEU A 127 8.92 -17.55 -2.42
CA LEU A 127 10.14 -17.97 -3.10
C LEU A 127 10.22 -17.29 -4.47
N LEU A 128 11.27 -16.51 -4.70
CA LEU A 128 11.59 -15.94 -6.00
C LEU A 128 12.45 -16.93 -6.80
N GLU A 129 11.88 -17.47 -7.87
CA GLU A 129 12.61 -18.23 -8.89
C GLU A 129 13.00 -17.31 -10.03
N ARG A 130 14.28 -17.03 -10.20
CA ARG A 130 14.82 -16.27 -11.32
C ARG A 130 15.41 -17.19 -12.38
N ALA A 131 15.56 -16.68 -13.61
CA ALA A 131 16.33 -17.35 -14.65
C ALA A 131 17.78 -17.59 -14.22
N LYS A 132 18.49 -18.55 -14.87
CA LYS A 132 19.85 -18.96 -14.54
C LYS A 132 20.79 -17.81 -14.16
N GLY A 133 21.49 -17.94 -13.03
CA GLY A 133 22.53 -17.03 -12.56
C GLY A 133 22.12 -16.08 -11.41
N TYR A 134 20.91 -16.21 -10.89
CA TYR A 134 20.48 -15.46 -9.71
C TYR A 134 20.25 -16.38 -8.52
N TYR A 135 20.60 -15.88 -7.34
CA TYR A 135 20.49 -16.62 -6.08
C TYR A 135 19.03 -16.73 -5.62
N PRO A 136 18.63 -17.86 -5.04
CA PRO A 136 17.28 -17.99 -4.50
C PRO A 136 17.07 -17.01 -3.35
N MET A 137 16.02 -16.21 -3.47
CA MET A 137 15.55 -15.33 -2.41
C MET A 137 14.22 -15.86 -1.90
N TYR A 138 14.05 -15.91 -0.58
CA TYR A 138 12.76 -16.24 -0.01
C TYR A 138 12.50 -15.41 1.24
N ASP A 139 11.25 -15.04 1.42
CA ASP A 139 10.77 -14.29 2.56
C ASP A 139 9.81 -15.17 3.36
N ILE A 140 9.89 -15.08 4.70
CA ILE A 140 8.95 -15.72 5.62
C ILE A 140 8.23 -14.62 6.37
N ILE A 141 6.91 -14.57 6.22
CA ILE A 141 6.06 -13.55 6.84
C ILE A 141 5.16 -14.24 7.87
N THR A 142 5.21 -13.76 9.11
CA THR A 142 4.43 -14.28 10.22
C THR A 142 3.26 -13.35 10.55
N TYR A 143 2.12 -13.91 10.89
CA TYR A 143 0.88 -13.19 11.16
C TYR A 143 0.40 -13.38 12.59
N ASN A 144 -0.22 -12.34 13.16
CA ASN A 144 -0.93 -12.46 14.43
C ASN A 144 -2.36 -13.02 14.22
N LYS A 145 -3.10 -13.21 15.33
CA LYS A 145 -4.48 -13.73 15.32
C LYS A 145 -5.48 -12.85 14.56
N LEU A 146 -5.15 -11.59 14.27
CA LEU A 146 -5.96 -10.65 13.50
C LEU A 146 -5.58 -10.63 12.02
N GLY A 147 -4.68 -11.52 11.57
CA GLY A 147 -4.19 -11.56 10.19
C GLY A 147 -3.27 -10.41 9.82
N LYS A 148 -2.66 -9.72 10.81
CA LYS A 148 -1.68 -8.66 10.58
C LYS A 148 -0.28 -9.23 10.57
N GLU A 149 0.55 -8.79 9.64
CA GLU A 149 1.97 -9.18 9.54
C GLU A 149 2.73 -8.64 10.75
N ILE A 150 3.37 -9.51 11.51
CA ILE A 150 4.12 -9.13 12.72
C ILE A 150 5.62 -9.29 12.59
N ASN A 151 6.06 -10.14 11.66
CA ASN A 151 7.48 -10.31 11.37
C ASN A 151 7.69 -10.73 9.93
N GLU A 152 8.74 -10.21 9.30
CA GLU A 152 9.24 -10.60 7.98
C GLU A 152 10.72 -10.95 8.08
N LEU A 153 11.07 -12.17 7.72
CA LEU A 153 12.44 -12.67 7.60
C LEU A 153 12.78 -12.82 6.13
N LYS A 154 13.84 -12.15 5.68
CA LYS A 154 14.31 -12.22 4.30
C LYS A 154 15.61 -13.00 4.22
N TYR A 155 15.66 -13.99 3.36
CA TYR A 155 16.83 -14.82 3.11
C TYR A 155 17.32 -14.66 1.68
N VAL A 156 18.62 -14.60 1.53
CA VAL A 156 19.33 -14.61 0.24
C VAL A 156 20.40 -15.70 0.33
N GLU A 157 20.42 -16.66 -0.59
CA GLU A 157 21.34 -17.82 -0.56
C GLU A 157 21.32 -18.60 0.75
N GLY A 158 20.17 -18.70 1.39
CA GLY A 158 20.01 -19.35 2.70
C GLY A 158 20.54 -18.54 3.89
N LYS A 159 21.10 -17.34 3.68
CA LYS A 159 21.53 -16.44 4.75
C LYS A 159 20.43 -15.45 5.06
N LEU A 160 20.20 -15.20 6.36
CA LEU A 160 19.26 -14.20 6.82
C LEU A 160 19.83 -12.80 6.52
N GLU A 161 19.20 -12.05 5.61
CA GLU A 161 19.60 -10.68 5.20
C GLU A 161 18.67 -9.60 5.74
N GLY A 162 17.43 -9.95 6.07
CA GLY A 162 16.45 -9.02 6.64
C GLY A 162 15.69 -9.66 7.80
N ASP A 163 15.39 -8.86 8.83
CA ASP A 163 14.52 -9.22 9.96
C ASP A 163 13.79 -7.95 10.40
N VAL A 164 12.50 -7.91 10.07
CA VAL A 164 11.64 -6.75 10.33
C VAL A 164 10.45 -7.16 11.17
N SER A 165 10.22 -6.45 12.27
CA SER A 165 9.07 -6.63 13.14
C SER A 165 8.12 -5.43 13.05
N THR A 166 6.81 -5.68 13.00
CA THR A 166 5.78 -4.65 12.96
C THR A 166 4.88 -4.74 14.18
N PHE A 167 4.66 -3.61 14.83
CA PHE A 167 3.81 -3.47 16.01
C PHE A 167 2.57 -2.64 15.68
N TYR A 168 1.45 -2.99 16.31
CA TYR A 168 0.15 -2.41 16.02
C TYR A 168 -0.52 -1.86 17.27
N ASN A 169 -1.32 -0.80 17.09
CA ASN A 169 -2.20 -0.30 18.14
C ASN A 169 -3.48 -1.15 18.24
N GLU A 170 -4.35 -0.83 19.19
CA GLU A 170 -5.63 -1.52 19.41
C GLU A 170 -6.60 -1.44 18.22
N ARG A 171 -6.43 -0.47 17.33
CA ARG A 171 -7.21 -0.33 16.08
C ARG A 171 -6.67 -1.19 14.93
N GLY A 172 -5.51 -1.82 15.14
CA GLY A 172 -4.81 -2.61 14.11
C GLY A 172 -4.04 -1.76 13.10
N ASP A 173 -3.72 -0.49 13.44
CA ASP A 173 -2.84 0.35 12.64
C ASP A 173 -1.40 0.17 13.11
N ALA A 174 -0.47 0.02 12.17
CA ALA A 174 0.95 -0.15 12.46
C ALA A 174 1.51 1.13 13.11
N ILE A 175 2.15 1.01 14.28
CA ILE A 175 2.71 2.13 15.04
C ILE A 175 4.24 2.12 15.08
N GLU A 176 4.86 0.97 14.87
CA GLU A 176 6.30 0.82 14.84
C GLU A 176 6.69 -0.28 13.85
N VAL A 177 7.72 -0.02 13.06
CA VAL A 177 8.41 -1.03 12.25
C VAL A 177 9.86 -1.04 12.68
N LYS A 178 10.34 -2.18 13.18
CA LYS A 178 11.69 -2.37 13.69
C LYS A 178 12.51 -3.23 12.75
N ASN A 179 13.65 -2.72 12.32
CA ASN A 179 14.65 -3.50 11.59
C ASN A 179 15.67 -4.05 12.60
N ASN A 180 15.59 -5.35 12.89
CA ASN A 180 16.43 -6.00 13.90
C ASN A 180 17.88 -6.20 13.44
N ARG A 181 18.19 -5.99 12.15
CA ARG A 181 19.53 -6.18 11.56
C ARG A 181 20.23 -4.91 11.15
N ASN A 182 19.56 -3.77 11.13
CA ASN A 182 20.16 -2.50 10.76
C ASN A 182 20.24 -1.56 11.98
N PRO A 183 21.39 -1.51 12.67
CA PRO A 183 21.54 -0.65 13.86
C PRO A 183 21.54 0.84 13.54
N ASP A 184 21.87 1.24 12.30
CA ASP A 184 21.90 2.64 11.90
C ASP A 184 20.49 3.21 11.69
N TYR A 185 19.55 2.34 11.34
CA TYR A 185 18.14 2.70 11.09
C TYR A 185 17.20 1.67 11.71
N PRO A 186 17.20 1.54 13.05
CA PRO A 186 16.52 0.45 13.71
C PRO A 186 14.99 0.58 13.73
N TYR A 187 14.45 1.80 13.58
CA TYR A 187 13.03 2.05 13.77
C TYR A 187 12.43 2.96 12.70
N ILE A 188 11.17 2.69 12.39
CA ILE A 188 10.23 3.62 11.79
C ILE A 188 9.07 3.75 12.78
N LEU A 189 8.81 4.95 13.28
CA LEU A 189 7.72 5.24 14.19
C LEU A 189 6.55 5.84 13.40
N ILE A 190 5.34 5.44 13.74
CA ILE A 190 4.13 5.84 13.03
C ILE A 190 3.13 6.35 14.05
N TYR A 191 2.71 7.59 13.88
CA TYR A 191 1.75 8.26 14.76
C TYR A 191 0.47 8.53 14.00
N TYR A 192 -0.67 8.43 14.67
CA TYR A 192 -1.98 8.70 14.11
C TYR A 192 -2.72 9.72 14.97
N ASP A 193 -3.25 10.76 14.35
CA ASP A 193 -4.23 11.67 14.91
C ASP A 193 -5.58 11.45 14.23
N TYR A 194 -6.51 10.78 14.92
CA TYR A 194 -7.80 10.41 14.38
C TYR A 194 -8.82 11.53 14.57
N HIS A 195 -9.39 11.99 13.49
CA HIS A 195 -10.36 13.06 13.49
C HIS A 195 -11.78 12.55 13.80
N LYS A 196 -12.59 13.36 14.48
CA LYS A 196 -13.99 13.03 14.81
C LYS A 196 -14.85 12.75 13.57
N ASN A 197 -14.49 13.31 12.42
CA ASN A 197 -15.19 13.10 11.14
C ASN A 197 -14.81 11.81 10.41
N GLY A 198 -13.95 10.96 11.00
CA GLY A 198 -13.52 9.68 10.45
C GLY A 198 -12.26 9.72 9.57
N GLY A 199 -11.69 10.91 9.32
CA GLY A 199 -10.35 11.03 8.71
C GLY A 199 -9.24 10.91 9.75
N TYR A 200 -7.99 10.92 9.33
CA TYR A 200 -6.83 10.92 10.21
C TYR A 200 -5.61 11.57 9.56
N GLU A 201 -4.73 12.05 10.40
CA GLU A 201 -3.37 12.43 10.02
C GLU A 201 -2.41 11.32 10.45
N LYS A 202 -1.51 10.94 9.56
CA LYS A 202 -0.48 9.94 9.81
C LYS A 202 0.89 10.60 9.68
N THR A 203 1.69 10.52 10.73
CA THR A 203 3.10 10.90 10.72
C THR A 203 3.94 9.65 10.71
N VAL A 204 4.92 9.56 9.80
CA VAL A 204 5.91 8.49 9.76
C VAL A 204 7.29 9.10 9.93
N ASP A 205 8.02 8.65 10.95
CA ASP A 205 9.35 9.14 11.31
C ASP A 205 10.37 8.01 11.24
N GLY A 206 11.39 8.16 10.43
CA GLY A 206 12.45 7.17 10.29
C GLY A 206 13.37 7.41 9.10
N HIS A 207 14.56 6.83 9.16
CA HIS A 207 15.55 6.86 8.07
C HIS A 207 15.94 8.27 7.61
N GLY A 208 16.06 9.23 8.55
CA GLY A 208 16.42 10.62 8.21
C GLY A 208 15.32 11.38 7.45
N ARG A 209 14.07 10.89 7.51
CA ARG A 209 12.92 11.50 6.86
C ARG A 209 11.69 11.43 7.76
N ARG A 210 10.91 12.50 7.75
CA ARG A 210 9.56 12.51 8.35
C ARG A 210 8.53 12.79 7.26
N SER A 211 7.46 12.03 7.24
CA SER A 211 6.34 12.28 6.33
C SER A 211 5.06 12.54 7.12
N PHE A 212 4.22 13.41 6.55
CA PHE A 212 2.87 13.72 7.05
C PHE A 212 1.89 13.42 5.94
N VAL A 213 0.84 12.68 6.27
CA VAL A 213 -0.22 12.31 5.31
C VAL A 213 -1.57 12.60 5.93
N LEU A 214 -2.36 13.45 5.30
CA LEU A 214 -3.74 13.70 5.68
C LEU A 214 -4.66 12.81 4.84
N ILE A 215 -5.44 11.96 5.49
CA ILE A 215 -6.41 11.06 4.88
C ILE A 215 -7.82 11.50 5.30
N ASP A 216 -8.73 11.64 4.33
CA ASP A 216 -10.11 11.93 4.62
C ASP A 216 -10.90 10.68 5.08
N LYS A 217 -12.16 10.88 5.51
CA LYS A 217 -13.06 9.81 5.96
C LYS A 217 -13.31 8.71 4.93
N ASN A 218 -13.10 8.98 3.66
CA ASN A 218 -13.28 8.03 2.56
C ASN A 218 -11.95 7.29 2.23
N GLY A 219 -10.86 7.60 2.94
CA GLY A 219 -9.54 7.02 2.72
C GLY A 219 -8.77 7.67 1.58
N PHE A 220 -9.20 8.84 1.09
CA PHE A 220 -8.48 9.58 0.07
C PHE A 220 -7.39 10.45 0.71
N GLN A 221 -6.18 10.36 0.16
CA GLN A 221 -5.06 11.20 0.58
C GLN A 221 -5.26 12.63 0.09
N LYS A 222 -5.51 13.55 1.02
CA LYS A 222 -5.68 14.98 0.72
C LYS A 222 -4.36 15.71 0.65
N GLU A 223 -3.45 15.40 1.56
CA GLU A 223 -2.16 16.08 1.66
C GLU A 223 -1.05 15.07 1.93
N LEU A 224 0.15 15.38 1.43
CA LEU A 224 1.38 14.64 1.68
C LEU A 224 2.53 15.62 1.79
N ALA A 225 3.32 15.51 2.85
CA ALA A 225 4.58 16.23 3.01
C ALA A 225 5.72 15.27 3.34
N TYR A 226 6.90 15.53 2.78
CA TYR A 226 8.16 14.89 3.15
C TYR A 226 9.14 15.94 3.63
N ILE A 227 9.72 15.71 4.81
CA ILE A 227 10.78 16.52 5.42
C ILE A 227 12.00 15.63 5.52
N LEU A 228 13.12 16.07 4.95
CA LEU A 228 14.41 15.39 5.00
C LEU A 228 15.31 15.99 6.07
N PHE A 229 16.12 15.14 6.69
CA PHE A 229 17.12 15.48 7.70
C PHE A 229 18.50 15.10 7.15
N PHE A 230 19.37 16.08 6.94
CA PHE A 230 20.72 15.86 6.43
C PHE A 230 21.74 16.15 7.53
N GLY A 231 22.70 15.24 7.72
CA GLY A 231 23.79 15.38 8.67
C GLY A 231 23.48 14.82 10.06
N SER A 232 24.52 14.27 10.70
CA SER A 232 24.38 13.53 11.98
C SER A 232 24.49 14.41 13.23
N LYS A 233 25.23 15.52 13.18
CA LYS A 233 25.49 16.38 14.39
C LYS A 233 24.67 17.66 14.41
N ASN A 234 24.41 18.27 13.26
CA ASN A 234 23.53 19.43 13.10
C ASN A 234 22.70 19.20 11.86
N PRO A 235 21.57 18.50 11.97
CA PRO A 235 20.78 18.14 10.82
C PRO A 235 20.24 19.39 10.12
N VAL A 236 20.58 19.56 8.86
CA VAL A 236 19.88 20.49 7.97
C VAL A 236 18.53 19.88 7.69
N VAL A 237 17.47 20.60 7.99
CA VAL A 237 16.09 20.17 7.78
C VAL A 237 15.53 20.92 6.59
N GLN A 238 14.95 20.18 5.65
CA GLN A 238 14.40 20.75 4.43
C GLN A 238 13.08 20.07 4.09
N LEU A 239 12.09 20.87 3.67
CA LEU A 239 10.92 20.36 3.00
C LEU A 239 11.33 19.87 1.61
N ASP A 240 11.21 18.56 1.38
CA ASP A 240 11.47 17.95 0.07
C ASP A 240 10.24 18.07 -0.84
N THR A 241 9.08 17.74 -0.27
CA THR A 241 7.83 17.69 -1.04
C THR A 241 6.67 18.08 -0.15
N TYR A 242 5.80 18.96 -0.63
CA TYR A 242 4.46 19.16 -0.09
C TYR A 242 3.44 19.24 -1.22
N VAL A 243 2.50 18.33 -1.21
CA VAL A 243 1.48 18.18 -2.25
C VAL A 243 0.10 18.18 -1.64
N LYS A 244 -0.82 18.92 -2.25
CA LYS A 244 -2.26 18.82 -2.00
C LYS A 244 -2.97 18.22 -3.20
N ASN A 245 -3.83 17.25 -2.95
CA ASN A 245 -4.72 16.69 -3.96
C ASN A 245 -6.06 17.41 -3.92
N VAL A 246 -6.43 18.02 -5.03
CA VAL A 246 -7.60 18.87 -5.19
C VAL A 246 -8.41 18.44 -6.41
N ASN A 247 -9.60 19.06 -6.61
CA ASN A 247 -10.47 18.82 -7.77
C ASN A 247 -10.85 17.34 -7.93
N GLU A 248 -11.11 16.68 -6.81
CA GLU A 248 -11.52 15.29 -6.78
C GLU A 248 -12.88 15.09 -7.45
N LYS A 249 -12.94 14.20 -8.44
CA LYS A 249 -14.18 13.72 -9.05
C LYS A 249 -14.41 12.26 -8.73
N ARG A 250 -15.66 11.86 -8.71
CA ARG A 250 -16.06 10.48 -8.42
C ARG A 250 -17.11 9.99 -9.42
N ASP A 251 -17.13 8.67 -9.64
CA ASP A 251 -18.19 8.01 -10.40
C ASP A 251 -19.48 7.84 -9.57
N LYS A 252 -20.49 7.23 -10.18
CA LYS A 252 -21.80 6.94 -9.55
C LYS A 252 -21.69 6.02 -8.31
N TYR A 253 -20.64 5.26 -8.17
CA TYR A 253 -20.40 4.39 -7.01
C TYR A 253 -19.59 5.10 -5.92
N GLY A 254 -19.00 6.26 -6.23
CA GLY A 254 -18.18 7.05 -5.33
C GLY A 254 -16.69 6.69 -5.37
N ASN A 255 -16.23 5.95 -6.39
CA ASN A 255 -14.82 5.74 -6.67
C ASN A 255 -14.21 6.99 -7.31
N ILE A 256 -12.97 7.32 -6.96
CA ILE A 256 -12.27 8.51 -7.48
C ILE A 256 -11.96 8.30 -8.96
N THR A 257 -12.38 9.25 -9.81
CA THR A 257 -12.12 9.21 -11.25
C THR A 257 -11.10 10.26 -11.70
N GLU A 258 -10.90 11.31 -10.95
CA GLU A 258 -9.92 12.35 -11.28
C GLU A 258 -9.51 13.10 -10.02
N PHE A 259 -8.26 13.53 -9.97
CA PHE A 259 -7.79 14.59 -9.09
C PHE A 259 -6.53 15.26 -9.63
N THR A 260 -6.22 16.45 -9.10
CA THR A 260 -5.02 17.22 -9.45
C THR A 260 -4.12 17.35 -8.23
N SER A 261 -2.84 17.11 -8.39
CA SER A 261 -1.81 17.30 -7.38
C SER A 261 -1.13 18.66 -7.59
N ILE A 262 -1.15 19.49 -6.55
CA ILE A 262 -0.50 20.80 -6.55
C ILE A 262 0.64 20.77 -5.56
N SER A 263 1.83 21.13 -6.02
CA SER A 263 3.02 21.25 -5.18
C SER A 263 3.11 22.65 -4.57
N TYR A 264 3.59 22.67 -3.33
CA TYR A 264 3.84 23.86 -2.53
C TYR A 264 5.21 23.80 -1.88
N ASP A 265 5.74 24.97 -1.53
CA ASP A 265 6.90 25.14 -0.66
C ASP A 265 6.51 25.96 0.56
N VAL A 266 7.30 25.88 1.64
CA VAL A 266 7.15 26.76 2.82
C VAL A 266 7.87 28.08 2.57
N LEU A 267 7.39 29.17 3.19
CA LEU A 267 7.95 30.50 2.97
C LEU A 267 9.40 30.63 3.49
N GLU A 268 9.76 29.87 4.53
CA GLU A 268 11.05 29.95 5.21
C GLU A 268 11.73 28.56 5.29
N ASN A 269 11.99 27.93 4.13
CA ASN A 269 12.52 26.55 4.07
C ASN A 269 13.95 26.40 4.59
N ASN A 270 14.79 27.46 4.55
CA ASN A 270 16.23 27.35 4.74
C ASN A 270 16.72 27.55 6.21
N LYS A 271 15.83 27.73 7.17
CA LYS A 271 16.20 28.05 8.57
C LYS A 271 15.37 27.32 9.63
N ALA A 272 14.43 26.49 9.21
CA ALA A 272 13.47 25.88 10.12
C ALA A 272 13.94 24.50 10.59
N ASN A 273 13.62 24.12 11.82
CA ASN A 273 13.62 22.72 12.23
C ASN A 273 12.35 22.02 11.69
N ALA A 274 12.24 20.69 11.86
CA ALA A 274 11.11 19.93 11.34
C ALA A 274 9.75 20.39 11.91
N GLU A 275 9.72 20.80 13.17
CA GLU A 275 8.51 21.27 13.83
C GLU A 275 8.06 22.63 13.27
N ASP A 276 9.02 23.52 12.96
CA ASP A 276 8.73 24.81 12.34
C ASP A 276 8.18 24.64 10.92
N ILE A 277 8.75 23.70 10.13
CA ILE A 277 8.21 23.38 8.81
C ILE A 277 6.79 22.84 8.96
N TYR A 278 6.58 21.86 9.84
CA TYR A 278 5.26 21.30 10.09
C TYR A 278 4.25 22.36 10.55
N LYS A 279 4.65 23.26 11.46
CA LYS A 279 3.83 24.41 11.89
C LYS A 279 3.45 25.31 10.73
N GLN A 280 4.41 25.68 9.86
CA GLN A 280 4.12 26.47 8.66
C GLN A 280 3.12 25.77 7.73
N LEU A 281 3.23 24.45 7.54
CA LEU A 281 2.27 23.67 6.75
C LEU A 281 0.85 23.74 7.38
N LYS A 282 0.75 23.57 8.70
CA LYS A 282 -0.52 23.68 9.45
C LYS A 282 -1.11 25.09 9.39
N GLU A 283 -0.28 26.12 9.52
CA GLU A 283 -0.70 27.53 9.43
C GLU A 283 -0.90 28.04 8.00
N GLN A 284 -0.73 27.15 6.99
CA GLN A 284 -0.83 27.46 5.57
C GLN A 284 0.12 28.59 5.11
N LYS A 285 1.27 28.73 5.79
CA LYS A 285 2.37 29.62 5.39
C LYS A 285 3.17 28.97 4.25
N ILE A 286 2.53 28.84 3.09
CA ILE A 286 3.00 28.07 1.95
C ILE A 286 2.92 28.91 0.67
N LYS A 287 3.84 28.63 -0.25
CA LYS A 287 3.85 29.19 -1.59
C LYS A 287 3.54 28.11 -2.60
N LYS A 288 2.53 28.35 -3.44
CA LYS A 288 2.23 27.45 -4.55
C LYS A 288 3.37 27.47 -5.56
N ILE A 289 3.90 26.29 -5.90
CA ILE A 289 4.89 26.12 -6.96
C ILE A 289 4.17 25.92 -8.29
N GLY A 290 3.25 24.94 -8.35
CA GLY A 290 2.50 24.65 -9.59
C GLY A 290 1.75 23.34 -9.50
N ILE A 291 1.16 22.94 -10.61
CA ILE A 291 0.58 21.60 -10.77
C ILE A 291 1.75 20.63 -10.94
N SER A 292 1.87 19.64 -10.04
CA SER A 292 2.88 18.58 -10.11
C SER A 292 2.35 17.33 -10.79
N GLY A 293 1.04 17.09 -10.76
CA GLY A 293 0.45 15.93 -11.37
C GLY A 293 -1.07 16.04 -11.57
N LYS A 294 -1.57 15.20 -12.44
CA LYS A 294 -2.99 14.92 -12.63
C LYS A 294 -3.16 13.40 -12.68
N VAL A 295 -4.20 12.91 -12.06
CA VAL A 295 -4.57 11.50 -12.12
C VAL A 295 -5.97 11.38 -12.70
N GLU A 296 -6.12 10.49 -13.67
CA GLU A 296 -7.40 10.08 -14.24
C GLU A 296 -7.56 8.57 -14.05
N ILE A 297 -8.76 8.13 -13.65
CA ILE A 297 -9.06 6.72 -13.40
C ILE A 297 -10.38 6.38 -14.09
N THR A 298 -10.36 5.34 -14.90
CA THR A 298 -11.57 4.76 -15.49
C THR A 298 -11.81 3.38 -14.91
N TYR A 299 -13.08 3.03 -14.75
CA TYR A 299 -13.50 1.75 -14.19
C TYR A 299 -14.46 1.04 -15.12
N GLU A 300 -14.28 -0.27 -15.24
CA GLU A 300 -15.24 -1.20 -15.80
C GLU A 300 -15.78 -2.09 -14.67
N TYR A 301 -17.05 -2.37 -14.67
CA TYR A 301 -17.70 -3.15 -13.63
C TYR A 301 -18.21 -4.49 -14.16
N TYR A 302 -18.27 -5.47 -13.27
CA TYR A 302 -19.05 -6.70 -13.53
C TYR A 302 -20.54 -6.35 -13.48
N ASP A 303 -21.32 -7.05 -14.28
CA ASP A 303 -22.80 -6.99 -14.32
C ASP A 303 -23.44 -7.50 -13.01
#